data_30cd054996d9184adda789417498503c
#
_entry.id   30cd054996d9184adda789417498503c
#
_cell.length_a   1.000
_cell.length_b   1.000
_cell.length_c   1.000
_cell.angle_alpha   90.00
_cell.angle_beta   90.00
_cell.angle_gamma   90.00
#
_symmetry.space_group_name_H-M   'P 1'
#
loop_
_entity.id
_entity.type
_entity.pdbx_description
1 polymer ?
#
loop_
_entity_poly.entity_id
_entity_poly.type
_entity_poly.pdbx_seq_one_letter_code
_entity_poly.pdbx_strand_id
1 'polypeptide(L)'
;MKQNIRTLTGAAFLGFTLIAVNFTLAQAVVKETTTTTNSAGTISEFGPETIVIRSETSPEPIRYSYSKTTTYVDETGAPVSIETVKSGLPVTVQYVKVGGKMMASKVIVRKAVVVPATPVIEEKKTTTTTTTETSK
;
A
#
# COMPACT_ATOMS: atom_id res chain seq x y z
N MET A 1 61.15 -70.30 35.65
CA MET A 1 61.64 -70.11 34.28
C MET A 1 61.20 -68.75 33.77
N LYS A 2 62.11 -67.98 33.35
CA LYS A 2 62.05 -66.59 32.98
C LYS A 2 61.38 -66.43 31.65
N GLN A 3 60.38 -65.53 31.54
CA GLN A 3 60.01 -64.95 30.27
C GLN A 3 59.89 -63.44 30.43
N ASN A 4 60.83 -62.78 29.84
CA ASN A 4 60.90 -61.34 29.75
C ASN A 4 59.91 -60.90 28.65
N ILE A 5 58.89 -60.15 28.96
CA ILE A 5 58.05 -59.49 28.00
C ILE A 5 58.51 -58.05 27.98
N ARG A 6 59.09 -57.67 26.89
CA ARG A 6 59.48 -56.29 26.58
C ARG A 6 58.25 -55.53 26.16
N THR A 7 57.90 -54.56 26.93
CA THR A 7 56.92 -53.55 26.60
C THR A 7 57.40 -52.71 25.42
N LEU A 8 56.67 -52.77 24.34
CA LEU A 8 56.87 -51.84 23.25
C LEU A 8 55.80 -50.76 23.34
N THR A 9 56.23 -49.60 23.81
CA THR A 9 55.39 -48.40 23.89
C THR A 9 55.27 -47.79 22.50
N GLY A 10 54.12 -47.95 21.91
CA GLY A 10 53.77 -47.26 20.68
C GLY A 10 52.69 -46.19 20.98
N ALA A 11 53.14 -44.98 21.25
CA ALA A 11 52.27 -43.85 21.36
C ALA A 11 51.92 -43.35 19.93
N ALA A 12 50.78 -43.78 19.43
CA ALA A 12 50.19 -43.16 18.25
C ALA A 12 49.30 -42.04 18.69
N PHE A 13 49.78 -40.81 18.67
CA PHE A 13 49.00 -39.61 18.79
C PHE A 13 48.28 -39.41 17.46
N LEU A 14 47.02 -39.85 17.38
CA LEU A 14 46.14 -39.47 16.32
C LEU A 14 45.61 -38.07 16.66
N GLY A 15 46.23 -37.07 16.09
CA GLY A 15 45.77 -35.70 16.14
C GLY A 15 44.44 -35.57 15.38
N PHE A 16 43.38 -35.56 16.12
CA PHE A 16 42.06 -35.27 15.58
C PHE A 16 41.97 -33.74 15.41
N THR A 17 42.33 -33.26 14.23
CA THR A 17 42.12 -31.88 13.86
C THR A 17 40.62 -31.67 13.66
N LEU A 18 39.96 -31.11 14.67
CA LEU A 18 38.61 -30.59 14.56
C LEU A 18 38.65 -29.42 13.61
N ILE A 19 38.34 -29.65 12.34
CA ILE A 19 38.04 -28.58 11.39
C ILE A 19 36.66 -28.07 11.79
N ALA A 20 36.63 -27.01 12.58
CA ALA A 20 35.42 -26.24 12.81
C ALA A 20 35.03 -25.56 11.49
N VAL A 21 34.21 -26.21 10.71
CA VAL A 21 33.56 -25.58 9.55
C VAL A 21 32.56 -24.57 10.09
N ASN A 22 33.03 -23.33 10.19
CA ASN A 22 32.12 -22.21 10.44
C ASN A 22 31.21 -22.09 9.21
N PHE A 23 30.03 -22.72 9.28
CA PHE A 23 28.95 -22.38 8.41
C PHE A 23 28.49 -20.97 8.77
N THR A 24 29.11 -19.98 8.18
CA THR A 24 28.54 -18.65 8.10
C THR A 24 27.31 -18.82 7.18
N LEU A 25 26.15 -19.03 7.77
CA LEU A 25 24.88 -18.79 7.08
C LEU A 25 24.89 -17.30 6.74
N ALA A 26 25.41 -16.99 5.57
CA ALA A 26 25.13 -15.73 4.93
C ALA A 26 23.61 -15.76 4.71
N GLN A 27 22.87 -15.18 5.66
CA GLN A 27 21.50 -14.81 5.43
C GLN A 27 21.55 -13.84 4.26
N ALA A 28 21.23 -14.35 3.08
CA ALA A 28 20.90 -13.50 1.96
C ALA A 28 19.71 -12.66 2.45
N VAL A 29 20.00 -11.44 2.86
CA VAL A 29 18.97 -10.42 3.04
C VAL A 29 18.41 -10.26 1.65
N VAL A 30 17.32 -10.98 1.37
CA VAL A 30 16.48 -10.74 0.22
C VAL A 30 15.94 -9.34 0.47
N LYS A 31 16.59 -8.37 -0.12
CA LYS A 31 16.11 -7.01 -0.18
C LYS A 31 14.91 -7.08 -1.09
N GLU A 32 13.74 -7.39 -0.49
CA GLU A 32 12.49 -7.29 -1.20
C GLU A 32 12.41 -5.86 -1.71
N THR A 33 12.57 -5.71 -3.00
CA THR A 33 12.36 -4.44 -3.68
C THR A 33 10.86 -4.17 -3.59
N THR A 34 10.45 -3.56 -2.49
CA THR A 34 9.08 -3.20 -2.24
C THR A 34 8.74 -2.04 -3.17
N THR A 35 8.17 -2.35 -4.32
CA THR A 35 7.70 -1.32 -5.24
C THR A 35 6.45 -0.69 -4.67
N THR A 36 6.58 0.55 -4.22
CA THR A 36 5.43 1.35 -3.78
C THR A 36 4.72 1.90 -5.00
N THR A 37 3.45 1.60 -5.11
CA THR A 37 2.58 2.09 -6.19
C THR A 37 1.56 3.04 -5.63
N ASN A 38 1.24 4.10 -6.37
CA ASN A 38 0.21 5.06 -5.99
C ASN A 38 -1.08 4.78 -6.76
N SER A 39 -2.20 4.81 -6.08
CA SER A 39 -3.53 4.71 -6.68
C SER A 39 -4.41 5.83 -6.17
N ALA A 40 -4.92 6.64 -7.07
CA ALA A 40 -5.85 7.71 -6.75
C ALA A 40 -7.29 7.24 -7.00
N GLY A 41 -8.22 7.69 -6.18
CA GLY A 41 -9.63 7.37 -6.32
C GLY A 41 -10.45 7.89 -5.15
N THR A 42 -11.70 7.46 -5.10
CA THR A 42 -12.64 7.80 -4.03
C THR A 42 -12.91 6.57 -3.17
N ILE A 43 -12.93 6.74 -1.86
CA ILE A 43 -13.28 5.67 -0.93
C ILE A 43 -14.74 5.27 -1.17
N SER A 44 -14.95 4.04 -1.61
CA SER A 44 -16.28 3.46 -1.76
C SER A 44 -16.78 2.85 -0.45
N GLU A 45 -15.89 2.14 0.23
CA GLU A 45 -16.19 1.47 1.49
C GLU A 45 -14.96 1.53 2.40
N PHE A 46 -15.18 1.80 3.68
CA PHE A 46 -14.16 1.79 4.70
C PHE A 46 -14.54 0.80 5.80
N GLY A 47 -13.88 -0.34 5.82
CA GLY A 47 -14.06 -1.40 6.80
C GLY A 47 -12.94 -1.44 7.84
N PRO A 48 -13.01 -2.33 8.83
CA PRO A 48 -12.06 -2.40 9.94
C PRO A 48 -10.63 -2.78 9.55
N GLU A 49 -10.44 -3.45 8.42
CA GLU A 49 -9.11 -3.89 7.93
C GLU A 49 -8.93 -3.69 6.43
N THR A 50 -9.93 -3.13 5.77
CA THR A 50 -9.96 -3.02 4.31
C THR A 50 -10.54 -1.69 3.87
N ILE A 51 -9.87 -1.05 2.94
CA ILE A 51 -10.35 0.13 2.24
C ILE A 51 -10.67 -0.28 0.81
N VAL A 52 -11.88 -0.01 0.36
CA VAL A 52 -12.29 -0.20 -1.02
C VAL A 52 -12.29 1.15 -1.72
N ILE A 53 -11.52 1.25 -2.78
CA ILE A 53 -11.36 2.48 -3.54
C ILE A 53 -11.83 2.26 -4.96
N ARG A 54 -12.67 3.17 -5.43
CA ARG A 54 -13.03 3.28 -6.83
C ARG A 54 -12.06 4.25 -7.50
N SER A 55 -11.20 3.72 -8.34
CA SER A 55 -10.26 4.52 -9.13
C SER A 55 -10.99 5.12 -10.33
N GLU A 56 -10.58 6.31 -10.74
CA GLU A 56 -11.08 6.94 -11.97
C GLU A 56 -10.56 6.21 -13.23
N THR A 57 -9.45 5.49 -13.09
CA THR A 57 -8.80 4.77 -14.20
C THR A 57 -9.24 3.31 -14.31
N SER A 58 -9.95 2.78 -13.30
CA SER A 58 -10.41 1.39 -13.28
C SER A 58 -11.88 1.32 -12.91
N PRO A 59 -12.72 0.66 -13.72
CA PRO A 59 -14.16 0.54 -13.44
C PRO A 59 -14.42 -0.36 -12.23
N GLU A 60 -13.48 -1.23 -11.88
CA GLU A 60 -13.62 -2.12 -10.74
C GLU A 60 -13.06 -1.49 -9.46
N PRO A 61 -13.81 -1.60 -8.34
CA PRO A 61 -13.30 -1.17 -7.04
C PRO A 61 -12.13 -2.04 -6.60
N ILE A 62 -11.06 -1.40 -6.17
CA ILE A 62 -9.86 -2.08 -5.71
C ILE A 62 -9.87 -2.14 -4.18
N ARG A 63 -9.61 -3.33 -3.65
CA ARG A 63 -9.52 -3.57 -2.20
C ARG A 63 -8.08 -3.48 -1.74
N TYR A 64 -7.84 -2.63 -0.76
CA TYR A 64 -6.56 -2.50 -0.08
C TYR A 64 -6.71 -2.93 1.37
N SER A 65 -5.84 -3.82 1.83
CA SER A 65 -5.73 -4.12 3.25
C SER A 65 -4.88 -3.05 3.91
N TYR A 66 -5.26 -2.63 5.10
CA TYR A 66 -4.45 -1.73 5.91
C TYR A 66 -4.16 -2.33 7.29
N SER A 67 -3.19 -1.82 7.97
CA SER A 67 -2.78 -2.27 9.29
C SER A 67 -2.54 -1.09 10.22
N LYS A 68 -2.22 -1.37 11.47
CA LYS A 68 -1.85 -0.34 12.45
C LYS A 68 -0.63 0.51 12.03
N THR A 69 0.18 0.00 11.10
CA THR A 69 1.34 0.70 10.55
C THR A 69 1.00 1.60 9.37
N THR A 70 -0.23 1.55 8.87
CA THR A 70 -0.68 2.42 7.77
C THR A 70 -0.78 3.86 8.28
N THR A 71 -0.13 4.78 7.58
CA THR A 71 -0.13 6.20 7.93
C THR A 71 -1.21 6.93 7.17
N TYR A 72 -1.99 7.75 7.85
CA TYR A 72 -3.01 8.61 7.27
C TYR A 72 -2.54 10.04 7.34
N VAL A 73 -2.50 10.72 6.21
CA VAL A 73 -2.08 12.12 6.09
C VAL A 73 -3.03 12.89 5.18
N ASP A 74 -3.05 14.20 5.31
CA ASP A 74 -3.71 15.07 4.34
C ASP A 74 -2.78 15.41 3.15
N GLU A 75 -3.24 16.28 2.26
CA GLU A 75 -2.47 16.74 1.09
C GLU A 75 -1.19 17.47 1.48
N THR A 76 -1.14 18.05 2.66
CA THR A 76 0.02 18.79 3.18
C THR A 76 1.03 17.87 3.84
N GLY A 77 0.66 16.61 4.06
CA GLY A 77 1.46 15.61 4.78
C GLY A 77 1.23 15.61 6.29
N ALA A 78 0.28 16.41 6.79
CA ALA A 78 -0.08 16.42 8.20
C ALA A 78 -0.87 15.13 8.56
N PRO A 79 -0.59 14.51 9.72
CA PRO A 79 -1.29 13.31 10.14
C PRO A 79 -2.77 13.61 10.41
N VAL A 80 -3.62 12.73 9.89
CA VAL A 80 -5.07 12.79 10.12
C VAL A 80 -5.52 11.55 10.88
N SER A 81 -6.56 11.71 11.69
CA SER A 81 -7.17 10.58 12.38
C SER A 81 -7.88 9.66 11.39
N ILE A 82 -7.80 8.35 11.64
CA ILE A 82 -8.51 7.34 10.87
C ILE A 82 -10.02 7.59 10.86
N GLU A 83 -10.56 8.20 11.91
CA GLU A 83 -11.98 8.55 12.02
C GLU A 83 -12.42 9.62 11.00
N THR A 84 -11.45 10.40 10.50
CA THR A 84 -11.68 11.39 9.45
C THR A 84 -11.82 10.73 8.08
N VAL A 85 -11.30 9.52 7.93
CA VAL A 85 -11.31 8.77 6.68
C VAL A 85 -12.67 8.10 6.51
N LYS A 86 -13.51 8.65 5.66
CA LYS A 86 -14.89 8.18 5.43
C LYS A 86 -15.11 7.86 3.95
N SER A 87 -16.13 7.06 3.70
CA SER A 87 -16.61 6.84 2.32
C SER A 87 -16.97 8.14 1.63
N GLY A 88 -16.69 8.25 0.35
CA GLY A 88 -16.93 9.44 -0.45
C GLY A 88 -15.77 10.44 -0.48
N LEU A 89 -14.71 10.23 0.31
CA LEU A 89 -13.54 11.10 0.27
C LEU A 89 -12.59 10.71 -0.87
N PRO A 90 -12.07 11.69 -1.63
CA PRO A 90 -11.02 11.46 -2.58
C PRO A 90 -9.69 11.20 -1.84
N VAL A 91 -9.01 10.14 -2.20
CA VAL A 91 -7.75 9.72 -1.58
C VAL A 91 -6.74 9.27 -2.61
N THR A 92 -5.47 9.32 -2.22
CA THR A 92 -4.39 8.63 -2.93
C THR A 92 -3.80 7.60 -1.97
N VAL A 93 -3.86 6.33 -2.36
CA VAL A 93 -3.28 5.24 -1.58
C VAL A 93 -1.94 4.86 -2.15
N GLN A 94 -0.93 4.87 -1.30
CA GLN A 94 0.35 4.25 -1.56
C GLN A 94 0.30 2.83 -1.04
N TYR A 95 0.51 1.86 -1.89
CA TYR A 95 0.43 0.46 -1.53
C TYR A 95 1.60 -0.35 -2.07
N VAL A 96 1.80 -1.48 -1.45
CA VAL A 96 2.76 -2.49 -1.85
C VAL A 96 2.02 -3.81 -2.10
N LYS A 97 2.48 -4.59 -3.05
CA LYS A 97 1.97 -5.95 -3.27
C LYS A 97 2.78 -6.93 -2.48
N VAL A 98 2.14 -7.62 -1.55
CA VAL A 98 2.74 -8.68 -0.74
C VAL A 98 1.90 -9.94 -0.90
N GLY A 99 2.46 -11.00 -1.46
CA GLY A 99 1.75 -12.27 -1.62
C GLY A 99 0.42 -12.18 -2.39
N GLY A 100 0.33 -11.29 -3.38
CA GLY A 100 -0.90 -11.07 -4.15
C GLY A 100 -1.95 -10.17 -3.49
N LYS A 101 -1.69 -9.72 -2.26
CA LYS A 101 -2.53 -8.74 -1.54
C LYS A 101 -1.95 -7.34 -1.69
N MET A 102 -2.81 -6.35 -1.86
CA MET A 102 -2.43 -4.95 -1.87
C MET A 102 -2.52 -4.39 -0.46
N MET A 103 -1.37 -4.07 0.12
CA MET A 103 -1.25 -3.53 1.47
C MET A 103 -1.05 -2.02 1.40
N ALA A 104 -1.98 -1.26 1.95
CA ALA A 104 -1.86 0.18 2.03
C ALA A 104 -0.77 0.56 3.04
N SER A 105 0.23 1.27 2.59
CA SER A 105 1.32 1.80 3.40
C SER A 105 0.98 3.21 3.90
N LYS A 106 0.45 4.04 3.02
CA LYS A 106 0.05 5.41 3.33
C LYS A 106 -1.24 5.76 2.60
N VAL A 107 -2.13 6.45 3.27
CA VAL A 107 -3.38 6.99 2.70
C VAL A 107 -3.32 8.50 2.79
N ILE A 108 -3.32 9.16 1.65
CA ILE A 108 -3.34 10.63 1.55
C ILE A 108 -4.77 11.04 1.27
N VAL A 109 -5.38 11.68 2.26
CA VAL A 109 -6.75 12.18 2.16
C VAL A 109 -6.74 13.54 1.48
N ARG A 110 -7.38 13.64 0.34
CA ARG A 110 -7.56 14.92 -0.32
C ARG A 110 -8.80 15.60 0.25
N LYS A 111 -8.69 16.88 0.51
CA LYS A 111 -9.84 17.68 0.86
C LYS A 111 -10.77 17.69 -0.36
N ALA A 112 -12.03 17.25 -0.18
CA ALA A 112 -13.00 17.36 -1.25
C ALA A 112 -13.08 18.84 -1.64
N VAL A 113 -12.57 19.18 -2.81
CA VAL A 113 -12.81 20.48 -3.40
C VAL A 113 -14.29 20.43 -3.81
N VAL A 114 -15.13 21.04 -3.01
CA VAL A 114 -16.47 21.36 -3.43
C VAL A 114 -16.28 22.38 -4.54
N VAL A 115 -16.20 21.92 -5.77
CA VAL A 115 -16.34 22.78 -6.92
C VAL A 115 -17.76 23.31 -6.80
N PRO A 116 -17.97 24.60 -6.49
CA PRO A 116 -19.31 25.13 -6.51
C PRO A 116 -19.84 24.87 -7.92
N ALA A 117 -20.92 24.11 -8.00
CA ALA A 117 -21.58 23.90 -9.28
C ALA A 117 -21.83 25.31 -9.84
N THR A 118 -21.12 25.63 -10.91
CA THR A 118 -21.39 26.84 -11.66
C THR A 118 -22.87 26.80 -11.98
N PRO A 119 -23.69 27.78 -11.54
CA PRO A 119 -25.11 27.76 -11.89
C PRO A 119 -25.13 27.76 -13.42
N VAL A 120 -25.62 26.69 -13.98
CA VAL A 120 -26.01 26.67 -15.39
C VAL A 120 -27.10 27.72 -15.50
N ILE A 121 -26.73 28.90 -15.99
CA ILE A 121 -27.70 29.89 -16.38
C ILE A 121 -28.40 29.27 -17.59
N GLU A 122 -29.54 28.62 -17.34
CA GLU A 122 -30.49 28.36 -18.40
C GLU A 122 -30.92 29.73 -18.95
N GLU A 123 -30.31 30.11 -20.05
CA GLU A 123 -30.81 31.18 -20.88
C GLU A 123 -32.16 30.73 -21.38
N LYS A 124 -33.20 31.12 -20.63
CA LYS A 124 -34.59 30.99 -21.06
C LYS A 124 -34.74 31.96 -22.24
N LYS A 125 -34.58 31.43 -23.46
CA LYS A 125 -34.80 32.12 -24.70
C LYS A 125 -36.30 32.45 -24.76
N THR A 126 -36.65 33.65 -24.28
CA THR A 126 -37.97 34.20 -24.42
C THR A 126 -38.17 34.62 -25.88
N THR A 127 -38.83 33.80 -26.66
CA THR A 127 -39.28 34.14 -28.01
C THR A 127 -40.45 35.08 -27.85
N THR A 128 -40.22 36.37 -27.96
CA THR A 128 -41.26 37.37 -28.05
C THR A 128 -41.82 37.32 -29.47
N THR A 129 -42.98 36.70 -29.63
CA THR A 129 -43.73 36.74 -30.87
C THR A 129 -44.43 38.10 -30.91
N THR A 130 -43.91 39.01 -31.71
CA THR A 130 -44.60 40.29 -32.02
C THR A 130 -45.66 40.02 -33.04
N THR A 131 -46.90 39.95 -32.59
CA THR A 131 -48.07 39.93 -33.47
C THR A 131 -48.36 41.37 -33.95
N THR A 132 -48.02 41.62 -35.17
CA THR A 132 -48.44 42.92 -35.84
C THR A 132 -49.90 42.78 -36.24
N GLU A 133 -50.82 43.39 -35.51
CA GLU A 133 -52.17 43.62 -35.98
C GLU A 133 -52.13 44.78 -36.97
N THR A 134 -52.47 44.47 -38.19
CA THR A 134 -52.74 45.46 -39.20
C THR A 134 -54.28 45.76 -39.17
N SER A 135 -54.61 46.87 -38.57
CA SER A 135 -55.99 47.38 -38.66
C SER A 135 -56.16 48.26 -39.90
N LYS A 136 -57.16 47.96 -40.66
CA LYS A 136 -57.65 48.78 -41.74
C LYS A 136 -58.87 49.59 -41.19
#